data_71a4d0a9e0674faa8141fb01471e4c2e
#
_entry.id   71a4d0a9e0674faa8141fb01471e4c2e
#
_cell.length_a   1.000
_cell.length_b   1.000
_cell.length_c   1.000
_cell.angle_alpha   90.00
_cell.angle_beta   90.00
_cell.angle_gamma   90.00
#
_symmetry.space_group_name_H-M   'P 1'
#
loop_
_entity.id
_entity.type
_entity.pdbx_description
1 polymer ?
#
loop_
_entity_poly.entity_id
_entity_poly.type
_entity_poly.pdbx_seq_one_letter_code
_entity_poly.pdbx_strand_id
1 'polypeptide(L)'
;MFWSVCVVLLAYLLGSLSFAVIVSRAMRLDDPRSYGSGNPGATNVLRSGNKVAAILTLLLDAVKGVVAVLIARFLAERLGYGDGVVALAGLAAFLGHLYPIFFRFQGGKGVATAAGVLLALNWMVGLACLGAWLLVAVLTRYSSLAALVTALLAPVLFHFMHGDSPVVGAVAVMSALLIWRHRSNITKLLNGTESKLGSKARKA
;
A
#
# COMPACT_ATOMS: atom_id res chain seq x y z
N MET A 1 -2.12 14.82 -23.45
CA MET A 1 -0.95 13.93 -23.18
C MET A 1 0.04 14.53 -22.18
N PHE A 2 0.56 15.74 -22.35
CA PHE A 2 1.53 16.34 -21.40
C PHE A 2 1.02 16.37 -19.95
N TRP A 3 -0.16 16.94 -19.70
CA TRP A 3 -0.73 17.05 -18.36
C TRP A 3 -1.06 15.70 -17.71
N SER A 4 -1.46 14.67 -18.48
CA SER A 4 -1.68 13.33 -17.92
C SER A 4 -0.39 12.71 -17.39
N VAL A 5 0.72 12.91 -18.08
CA VAL A 5 2.06 12.50 -17.61
C VAL A 5 2.43 13.24 -16.31
N CYS A 6 2.19 14.57 -16.26
CA CYS A 6 2.46 15.35 -15.05
C CYS A 6 1.65 14.85 -13.83
N VAL A 7 0.37 14.51 -14.01
CA VAL A 7 -0.49 13.97 -12.96
C VAL A 7 0.04 12.62 -12.44
N VAL A 8 0.43 11.73 -13.34
CA VAL A 8 0.98 10.42 -12.99
C VAL A 8 2.33 10.55 -12.26
N LEU A 9 3.20 11.44 -12.73
CA LEU A 9 4.48 11.71 -12.07
C LEU A 9 4.28 12.32 -10.67
N LEU A 10 3.37 13.26 -10.51
CA LEU A 10 3.03 13.82 -9.20
C LEU A 10 2.54 12.73 -8.24
N ALA A 11 1.67 11.84 -8.70
CA ALA A 11 1.18 10.72 -7.91
C ALA A 11 2.32 9.77 -7.49
N TYR A 12 3.27 9.49 -8.39
CA TYR A 12 4.46 8.69 -8.06
C TYR A 12 5.33 9.39 -6.99
N LEU A 13 5.56 10.69 -7.11
CA LEU A 13 6.35 11.46 -6.13
C LEU A 13 5.67 11.47 -4.75
N LEU A 14 4.35 11.68 -4.69
CA LEU A 14 3.57 11.57 -3.46
C LEU A 14 3.69 10.16 -2.86
N GLY A 15 3.53 9.13 -3.68
CA GLY A 15 3.72 7.74 -3.28
C GLY A 15 5.12 7.44 -2.73
N SER A 16 6.13 8.13 -3.26
CA SER A 16 7.55 7.97 -2.87
C SER A 16 7.90 8.51 -1.49
N LEU A 17 6.96 9.17 -0.79
CA LEU A 17 7.13 9.54 0.61
C LEU A 17 7.04 8.27 1.49
N SER A 18 8.17 7.81 2.03
CA SER A 18 8.22 6.65 2.93
C SER A 18 7.90 7.08 4.36
N PHE A 19 6.61 7.05 4.73
CA PHE A 19 6.21 7.52 6.06
C PHE A 19 6.74 6.63 7.19
N ALA A 20 7.03 5.36 6.94
CA ALA A 20 7.72 4.54 7.92
C ALA A 20 9.09 5.13 8.32
N VAL A 21 9.87 5.61 7.33
CA VAL A 21 11.18 6.24 7.60
C VAL A 21 11.01 7.65 8.17
N ILE A 22 10.09 8.44 7.59
CA ILE A 22 9.83 9.83 8.01
C ILE A 22 9.36 9.88 9.46
N VAL A 23 8.34 9.09 9.82
CA VAL A 23 7.79 9.03 11.19
C VAL A 23 8.82 8.49 12.18
N SER A 24 9.54 7.41 11.82
CA SER A 24 10.58 6.85 12.68
C SER A 24 11.65 7.91 12.98
N ARG A 25 12.12 8.63 11.97
CA ARG A 25 13.13 9.70 12.16
C ARG A 25 12.59 10.87 13.00
N ALA A 26 11.36 11.32 12.74
CA ALA A 26 10.72 12.41 13.51
C ALA A 26 10.52 12.04 14.98
N MET A 27 10.26 10.76 15.28
CA MET A 27 10.09 10.24 16.63
C MET A 27 11.39 9.68 17.25
N ARG A 28 12.55 9.93 16.63
CA ARG A 28 13.89 9.50 17.08
C ARG A 28 13.97 7.98 17.30
N LEU A 29 13.32 7.21 16.45
CA LEU A 29 13.40 5.75 16.40
C LEU A 29 14.42 5.32 15.36
N ASP A 30 14.91 4.09 15.46
CA ASP A 30 15.78 3.47 14.47
C ASP A 30 15.09 3.38 13.10
N ASP A 31 15.89 3.39 12.04
CA ASP A 31 15.39 3.23 10.68
C ASP A 31 14.72 1.85 10.53
N PRO A 32 13.44 1.77 10.09
CA PRO A 32 12.73 0.50 9.98
C PRO A 32 13.36 -0.47 8.97
N ARG A 33 14.30 0.00 8.15
CA ARG A 33 15.06 -0.85 7.21
C ARG A 33 16.21 -1.59 7.89
N SER A 34 16.62 -1.18 9.11
CA SER A 34 17.76 -1.77 9.84
C SER A 34 17.37 -2.86 10.84
N TYR A 35 16.08 -3.09 11.09
CA TYR A 35 15.63 -4.10 12.06
C TYR A 35 14.44 -4.93 11.57
N GLY A 36 14.13 -5.99 12.30
CA GLY A 36 12.97 -6.84 12.09
C GLY A 36 12.95 -7.49 10.70
N SER A 37 11.97 -7.12 9.88
CA SER A 37 11.88 -7.62 8.49
C SER A 37 12.65 -6.78 7.48
N GLY A 38 13.24 -5.67 7.88
CA GLY A 38 13.87 -4.69 6.98
C GLY A 38 12.87 -3.94 6.08
N ASN A 39 11.56 -4.20 6.22
CA ASN A 39 10.54 -3.59 5.38
C ASN A 39 10.05 -2.26 5.98
N PRO A 40 10.12 -1.12 5.28
CA PRO A 40 9.62 0.16 5.78
C PRO A 40 8.08 0.22 5.66
N GLY A 41 7.41 -0.30 6.68
CA GLY A 41 5.95 -0.30 6.80
C GLY A 41 5.48 -0.47 8.23
N ALA A 42 4.21 -0.13 8.50
CA ALA A 42 3.62 -0.04 9.84
C ALA A 42 3.82 -1.31 10.70
N THR A 43 3.66 -2.50 10.12
CA THR A 43 3.86 -3.77 10.86
C THR A 43 5.31 -3.94 11.35
N ASN A 44 6.29 -3.46 10.59
CA ASN A 44 7.69 -3.50 11.05
C ASN A 44 7.99 -2.38 12.05
N VAL A 45 7.45 -1.18 11.85
CA VAL A 45 7.54 -0.08 12.84
C VAL A 45 6.94 -0.50 14.17
N LEU A 46 5.81 -1.26 14.18
CA LEU A 46 5.22 -1.78 15.42
C LEU A 46 6.20 -2.65 16.23
N ARG A 47 7.14 -3.32 15.58
CA ARG A 47 8.16 -4.16 16.24
C ARG A 47 9.18 -3.35 17.05
N SER A 48 9.32 -2.05 16.80
CA SER A 48 10.11 -1.15 17.67
C SER A 48 9.49 -0.98 19.06
N GLY A 49 8.22 -1.42 19.24
CA GLY A 49 7.43 -1.22 20.45
C GLY A 49 6.63 0.08 20.45
N ASN A 50 6.86 0.99 19.51
CA ASN A 50 6.15 2.26 19.44
C ASN A 50 4.86 2.14 18.61
N LYS A 51 3.72 2.00 19.30
CA LYS A 51 2.40 1.86 18.67
C LYS A 51 1.97 3.12 17.94
N VAL A 52 2.30 4.31 18.48
CA VAL A 52 1.93 5.60 17.86
C VAL A 52 2.64 5.75 16.51
N ALA A 53 3.94 5.47 16.45
CA ALA A 53 4.69 5.50 15.20
C ALA A 53 4.12 4.53 14.16
N ALA A 54 3.73 3.34 14.58
CA ALA A 54 3.12 2.34 13.69
C ALA A 54 1.75 2.81 13.14
N ILE A 55 0.90 3.39 13.99
CA ILE A 55 -0.41 3.93 13.58
C ILE A 55 -0.22 5.12 12.62
N LEU A 56 0.66 6.06 12.95
CA LEU A 56 0.96 7.20 12.09
C LEU A 56 1.49 6.74 10.73
N THR A 57 2.40 5.77 10.71
CA THR A 57 2.91 5.18 9.47
C THR A 57 1.78 4.57 8.63
N LEU A 58 0.89 3.78 9.25
CA LEU A 58 -0.23 3.14 8.58
C LEU A 58 -1.16 4.18 7.95
N LEU A 59 -1.56 5.17 8.74
CA LEU A 59 -2.50 6.21 8.30
C LEU A 59 -1.91 7.09 7.19
N LEU A 60 -0.68 7.56 7.35
CA LEU A 60 -0.04 8.43 6.37
C LEU A 60 0.29 7.70 5.06
N ASP A 61 0.67 6.41 5.12
CA ASP A 61 0.87 5.59 3.93
C ASP A 61 -0.46 5.29 3.21
N ALA A 62 -1.60 5.21 3.91
CA ALA A 62 -2.92 5.10 3.29
C ALA A 62 -3.36 6.46 2.71
N VAL A 63 -3.25 7.53 3.50
CA VAL A 63 -3.64 8.90 3.10
C VAL A 63 -2.92 9.35 1.84
N LYS A 64 -1.61 9.06 1.68
CA LYS A 64 -0.91 9.45 0.44
C LYS A 64 -1.51 8.79 -0.81
N GLY A 65 -2.01 7.54 -0.68
CA GLY A 65 -2.73 6.85 -1.76
C GLY A 65 -4.07 7.51 -2.07
N VAL A 66 -4.84 7.86 -1.03
CA VAL A 66 -6.09 8.61 -1.18
C VAL A 66 -5.85 9.95 -1.86
N VAL A 67 -4.90 10.74 -1.35
CA VAL A 67 -4.60 12.09 -1.86
C VAL A 67 -4.15 12.04 -3.31
N ALA A 68 -3.29 11.10 -3.69
CA ALA A 68 -2.84 10.94 -5.07
C ALA A 68 -4.01 10.69 -6.04
N VAL A 69 -4.94 9.79 -5.68
CA VAL A 69 -6.12 9.49 -6.51
C VAL A 69 -7.09 10.67 -6.56
N LEU A 70 -7.35 11.34 -5.44
CA LEU A 70 -8.27 12.49 -5.41
C LEU A 70 -7.74 13.68 -6.21
N ILE A 71 -6.44 14.00 -6.11
CA ILE A 71 -5.81 15.03 -6.94
C ILE A 71 -5.91 14.63 -8.42
N ALA A 72 -5.60 13.37 -8.75
CA ALA A 72 -5.69 12.90 -10.12
C ALA A 72 -7.11 12.99 -10.68
N ARG A 73 -8.14 12.64 -9.89
CA ARG A 73 -9.54 12.76 -10.27
C ARG A 73 -9.94 14.22 -10.52
N PHE A 74 -9.62 15.11 -9.60
CA PHE A 74 -9.89 16.54 -9.73
C PHE A 74 -9.25 17.13 -11.01
N LEU A 75 -7.99 16.79 -11.26
CA LEU A 75 -7.28 17.27 -12.46
C LEU A 75 -7.80 16.62 -13.74
N ALA A 76 -8.14 15.33 -13.70
CA ALA A 76 -8.70 14.63 -14.86
C ALA A 76 -10.04 15.24 -15.29
N GLU A 77 -10.94 15.53 -14.34
CA GLU A 77 -12.21 16.20 -14.59
C GLU A 77 -12.01 17.60 -15.20
N ARG A 78 -11.07 18.38 -14.68
CA ARG A 78 -10.78 19.74 -15.18
C ARG A 78 -10.14 19.77 -16.57
N LEU A 79 -9.37 18.75 -16.90
CA LEU A 79 -8.61 18.65 -18.14
C LEU A 79 -9.28 17.75 -19.20
N GLY A 80 -10.47 17.23 -18.93
CA GLY A 80 -11.21 16.35 -19.85
C GLY A 80 -10.59 14.96 -20.05
N TYR A 81 -9.88 14.43 -19.05
CA TYR A 81 -9.34 13.07 -19.06
C TYR A 81 -10.30 12.09 -18.40
N GLY A 82 -10.33 10.86 -18.92
CA GLY A 82 -11.12 9.76 -18.34
C GLY A 82 -10.44 9.04 -17.19
N ASP A 83 -11.13 8.03 -16.65
CA ASP A 83 -10.71 7.20 -15.51
C ASP A 83 -9.35 6.51 -15.67
N GLY A 84 -8.88 6.35 -16.91
CA GLY A 84 -7.57 5.77 -17.19
C GLY A 84 -6.41 6.55 -16.55
N VAL A 85 -6.47 7.89 -16.55
CA VAL A 85 -5.44 8.73 -15.92
C VAL A 85 -5.52 8.59 -14.38
N VAL A 86 -6.72 8.52 -13.83
CA VAL A 86 -6.93 8.33 -12.38
C VAL A 86 -6.41 6.95 -11.93
N ALA A 87 -6.69 5.91 -12.70
CA ALA A 87 -6.21 4.56 -12.47
C ALA A 87 -4.68 4.47 -12.52
N LEU A 88 -4.06 5.10 -13.54
CA LEU A 88 -2.61 5.17 -13.66
C LEU A 88 -1.95 5.97 -12.52
N ALA A 89 -2.59 7.04 -12.05
CA ALA A 89 -2.10 7.79 -10.90
C ALA A 89 -2.15 6.97 -9.61
N GLY A 90 -3.21 6.19 -9.37
CA GLY A 90 -3.29 5.25 -8.26
C GLY A 90 -2.18 4.19 -8.31
N LEU A 91 -1.96 3.59 -9.48
CA LEU A 91 -0.86 2.66 -9.72
C LEU A 91 0.52 3.33 -9.50
N ALA A 92 0.70 4.56 -9.98
CA ALA A 92 1.95 5.31 -9.81
C ALA A 92 2.24 5.64 -8.33
N ALA A 93 1.23 6.03 -7.55
CA ALA A 93 1.38 6.24 -6.11
C ALA A 93 1.76 4.95 -5.39
N PHE A 94 1.16 3.82 -5.77
CA PHE A 94 1.53 2.51 -5.26
C PHE A 94 2.98 2.13 -5.63
N LEU A 95 3.39 2.33 -6.89
CA LEU A 95 4.77 2.10 -7.35
C LEU A 95 5.76 3.00 -6.61
N GLY A 96 5.40 4.26 -6.34
CA GLY A 96 6.21 5.17 -5.52
C GLY A 96 6.45 4.62 -4.12
N HIS A 97 5.44 3.99 -3.49
CA HIS A 97 5.65 3.33 -2.20
C HIS A 97 6.57 2.10 -2.30
N LEU A 98 6.49 1.31 -3.38
CA LEU A 98 7.35 0.14 -3.59
C LEU A 98 8.80 0.52 -3.90
N TYR A 99 8.97 1.58 -4.70
CA TYR A 99 10.25 2.04 -5.22
C TYR A 99 10.39 3.56 -5.03
N PRO A 100 10.50 4.03 -3.77
CA PRO A 100 10.51 5.46 -3.46
C PRO A 100 11.82 6.12 -3.92
N ILE A 101 11.72 7.09 -4.83
CA ILE A 101 12.88 7.80 -5.38
C ILE A 101 13.68 8.52 -4.28
N PHE A 102 13.01 9.09 -3.28
CA PHE A 102 13.65 9.83 -2.18
C PHE A 102 14.38 8.93 -1.19
N PHE A 103 14.19 7.60 -1.27
CA PHE A 103 14.74 6.62 -0.32
C PHE A 103 15.54 5.52 -1.04
N ARG A 104 16.24 5.88 -2.13
CA ARG A 104 17.10 4.98 -2.93
C ARG A 104 16.34 3.75 -3.43
N PHE A 105 15.07 3.91 -3.78
CA PHE A 105 14.17 2.86 -4.24
C PHE A 105 13.95 1.69 -3.25
N GLN A 106 14.30 1.89 -1.97
CA GLN A 106 14.10 0.92 -0.89
C GLN A 106 12.76 1.16 -0.21
N GLY A 107 11.69 0.63 -0.79
CA GLY A 107 10.32 0.83 -0.32
C GLY A 107 9.69 -0.38 0.35
N GLY A 108 8.43 -0.19 0.72
CA GLY A 108 7.61 -1.17 1.41
C GLY A 108 6.95 -2.20 0.47
N LYS A 109 5.86 -2.80 0.96
CA LYS A 109 5.05 -3.79 0.21
C LYS A 109 3.75 -3.21 -0.35
N GLY A 110 3.40 -1.99 0.03
CA GLY A 110 2.31 -1.24 -0.57
C GLY A 110 0.92 -1.46 0.04
N VAL A 111 0.75 -2.29 1.08
CA VAL A 111 -0.58 -2.67 1.59
C VAL A 111 -1.42 -1.46 2.02
N ALA A 112 -0.89 -0.57 2.85
CA ALA A 112 -1.61 0.62 3.30
C ALA A 112 -1.89 1.60 2.16
N THR A 113 -0.91 1.82 1.28
CA THR A 113 -1.08 2.70 0.11
C THR A 113 -2.10 2.12 -0.87
N ALA A 114 -2.08 0.80 -1.11
CA ALA A 114 -3.11 0.12 -1.90
C ALA A 114 -4.50 0.31 -1.27
N ALA A 115 -4.65 0.12 0.03
CA ALA A 115 -5.92 0.35 0.72
C ALA A 115 -6.44 1.78 0.50
N GLY A 116 -5.57 2.79 0.62
CA GLY A 116 -5.92 4.18 0.33
C GLY A 116 -6.33 4.41 -1.12
N VAL A 117 -5.59 3.85 -2.07
CA VAL A 117 -5.92 3.93 -3.51
C VAL A 117 -7.28 3.27 -3.79
N LEU A 118 -7.52 2.06 -3.28
CA LEU A 118 -8.79 1.34 -3.49
C LEU A 118 -9.98 2.12 -2.91
N LEU A 119 -9.84 2.68 -1.70
CA LEU A 119 -10.88 3.52 -1.06
C LEU A 119 -11.20 4.75 -1.90
N ALA A 120 -10.20 5.39 -2.49
CA ALA A 120 -10.39 6.58 -3.29
C ALA A 120 -10.90 6.28 -4.71
N LEU A 121 -10.57 5.14 -5.29
CA LEU A 121 -11.11 4.69 -6.58
C LEU A 121 -12.58 4.30 -6.46
N ASN A 122 -12.92 3.48 -5.47
CA ASN A 122 -14.29 3.08 -5.14
C ASN A 122 -14.38 2.75 -3.65
N TRP A 123 -15.06 3.62 -2.87
CA TRP A 123 -15.11 3.50 -1.44
C TRP A 123 -15.80 2.22 -0.94
N MET A 124 -16.81 1.72 -1.65
CA MET A 124 -17.50 0.47 -1.29
C MET A 124 -16.58 -0.74 -1.41
N VAL A 125 -15.89 -0.85 -2.55
CA VAL A 125 -14.91 -1.92 -2.78
C VAL A 125 -13.72 -1.77 -1.83
N GLY A 126 -13.24 -0.55 -1.61
CA GLY A 126 -12.17 -0.27 -0.66
C GLY A 126 -12.51 -0.69 0.76
N LEU A 127 -13.74 -0.42 1.22
CA LEU A 127 -14.23 -0.87 2.53
C LEU A 127 -14.39 -2.39 2.59
N ALA A 128 -14.90 -3.04 1.54
CA ALA A 128 -15.00 -4.49 1.48
C ALA A 128 -13.60 -5.15 1.56
N CYS A 129 -12.62 -4.62 0.84
CA CYS A 129 -11.23 -5.05 0.92
C CYS A 129 -10.62 -4.84 2.31
N LEU A 130 -10.87 -3.70 2.95
CA LEU A 130 -10.42 -3.42 4.30
C LEU A 130 -11.06 -4.36 5.32
N GLY A 131 -12.37 -4.62 5.18
CA GLY A 131 -13.09 -5.59 6.01
C GLY A 131 -12.54 -7.01 5.87
N ALA A 132 -12.27 -7.46 4.65
CA ALA A 132 -11.64 -8.74 4.39
C ALA A 132 -10.24 -8.82 5.02
N TRP A 133 -9.44 -7.76 4.87
CA TRP A 133 -8.11 -7.69 5.50
C TRP A 133 -8.21 -7.81 7.02
N LEU A 134 -9.10 -7.02 7.64
CA LEU A 134 -9.30 -7.05 9.09
C LEU A 134 -9.78 -8.43 9.58
N LEU A 135 -10.75 -9.03 8.89
CA LEU A 135 -11.26 -10.36 9.23
C LEU A 135 -10.13 -11.39 9.24
N VAL A 136 -9.37 -11.48 8.15
CA VAL A 136 -8.26 -12.44 8.06
C VAL A 136 -7.17 -12.13 9.08
N ALA A 137 -6.84 -10.84 9.29
CA ALA A 137 -5.82 -10.43 10.27
C ALA A 137 -6.22 -10.77 11.71
N VAL A 138 -7.48 -10.61 12.08
CA VAL A 138 -8.00 -10.95 13.41
C VAL A 138 -8.03 -12.46 13.62
N LEU A 139 -8.55 -13.23 12.66
CA LEU A 139 -8.69 -14.68 12.78
C LEU A 139 -7.33 -15.39 12.78
N THR A 140 -6.39 -14.97 11.94
CA THR A 140 -5.12 -15.68 11.75
C THR A 140 -3.94 -15.04 12.48
N ARG A 141 -4.03 -13.77 12.78
CA ARG A 141 -2.95 -12.91 13.28
C ARG A 141 -1.77 -12.73 12.31
N TYR A 142 -1.93 -13.08 11.04
CA TYR A 142 -0.93 -12.89 9.99
C TYR A 142 -1.32 -11.71 9.07
N SER A 143 -0.67 -10.55 9.25
CA SER A 143 -0.85 -9.36 8.38
C SER A 143 -0.51 -9.66 6.92
N SER A 144 0.48 -10.51 6.67
CA SER A 144 0.89 -10.91 5.32
C SER A 144 -0.16 -11.78 4.63
N LEU A 145 -0.78 -12.72 5.35
CA LEU A 145 -1.85 -13.55 4.80
C LEU A 145 -3.08 -12.69 4.48
N ALA A 146 -3.44 -11.77 5.38
CA ALA A 146 -4.53 -10.83 5.14
C ALA A 146 -4.29 -9.98 3.89
N ALA A 147 -3.05 -9.49 3.70
CA ALA A 147 -2.70 -8.72 2.51
C ALA A 147 -2.78 -9.55 1.22
N LEU A 148 -2.34 -10.80 1.24
CA LEU A 148 -2.41 -11.71 0.09
C LEU A 148 -3.86 -12.04 -0.30
N VAL A 149 -4.70 -12.38 0.68
CA VAL A 149 -6.13 -12.65 0.43
C VAL A 149 -6.82 -11.41 -0.16
N THR A 150 -6.57 -10.23 0.41
CA THR A 150 -7.16 -9.00 -0.09
C THR A 150 -6.64 -8.64 -1.48
N ALA A 151 -5.36 -8.89 -1.78
CA ALA A 151 -4.80 -8.65 -3.10
C ALA A 151 -5.44 -9.54 -4.20
N LEU A 152 -5.84 -10.76 -3.86
CA LEU A 152 -6.59 -11.62 -4.78
C LEU A 152 -8.04 -11.17 -4.93
N LEU A 153 -8.65 -10.70 -3.86
CA LEU A 153 -10.05 -10.28 -3.83
C LEU A 153 -10.28 -8.93 -4.57
N ALA A 154 -9.36 -7.98 -4.43
CA ALA A 154 -9.53 -6.62 -4.94
C ALA A 154 -9.86 -6.54 -6.44
N PRO A 155 -9.08 -7.13 -7.37
CA PRO A 155 -9.40 -7.04 -8.80
C PRO A 155 -10.73 -7.71 -9.14
N VAL A 156 -11.10 -8.78 -8.43
CA VAL A 156 -12.39 -9.48 -8.63
C VAL A 156 -13.55 -8.56 -8.26
N LEU A 157 -13.51 -7.93 -7.08
CA LEU A 157 -14.56 -7.00 -6.66
C LEU A 157 -14.65 -5.78 -7.58
N PHE A 158 -13.50 -5.24 -8.02
CA PHE A 158 -13.50 -4.13 -8.98
C PHE A 158 -14.09 -4.53 -10.33
N HIS A 159 -13.80 -5.75 -10.83
CA HIS A 159 -14.38 -6.25 -12.07
C HIS A 159 -15.91 -6.38 -11.97
N PHE A 160 -16.45 -6.92 -10.88
CA PHE A 160 -17.89 -7.00 -10.67
C PHE A 160 -18.58 -5.63 -10.61
N MET A 161 -17.90 -4.60 -10.12
CA MET A 161 -18.47 -3.25 -10.00
C MET A 161 -18.28 -2.38 -11.24
N HIS A 162 -17.23 -2.58 -12.01
CA HIS A 162 -16.80 -1.69 -13.09
C HIS A 162 -16.65 -2.38 -14.46
N GLY A 163 -16.91 -3.69 -14.54
CA GLY A 163 -16.66 -4.47 -15.75
C GLY A 163 -15.19 -4.40 -16.19
N ASP A 164 -14.93 -4.60 -17.46
CA ASP A 164 -13.59 -4.45 -18.04
C ASP A 164 -13.27 -2.95 -18.20
N SER A 165 -12.40 -2.45 -17.35
CA SER A 165 -12.05 -1.02 -17.31
C SER A 165 -10.56 -0.82 -16.99
N PRO A 166 -9.99 0.36 -17.32
CA PRO A 166 -8.61 0.70 -16.95
C PRO A 166 -8.36 0.62 -15.44
N VAL A 167 -9.38 0.86 -14.62
CA VAL A 167 -9.29 0.75 -13.16
C VAL A 167 -9.01 -0.69 -12.73
N VAL A 168 -9.74 -1.65 -13.29
CA VAL A 168 -9.54 -3.08 -13.00
C VAL A 168 -8.14 -3.53 -13.42
N GLY A 169 -7.68 -3.09 -14.60
CA GLY A 169 -6.32 -3.36 -15.07
C GLY A 169 -5.24 -2.83 -14.09
N ALA A 170 -5.38 -1.58 -13.64
CA ALA A 170 -4.45 -1.00 -12.67
C ALA A 170 -4.47 -1.73 -11.32
N VAL A 171 -5.66 -2.08 -10.80
CA VAL A 171 -5.81 -2.85 -9.55
C VAL A 171 -5.22 -4.25 -9.68
N ALA A 172 -5.40 -4.92 -10.83
CA ALA A 172 -4.80 -6.23 -11.09
C ALA A 172 -3.26 -6.17 -11.08
N VAL A 173 -2.67 -5.14 -11.71
CA VAL A 173 -1.21 -4.92 -11.69
C VAL A 173 -0.72 -4.62 -10.26
N MET A 174 -1.43 -3.77 -9.51
CA MET A 174 -1.10 -3.50 -8.10
C MET A 174 -1.12 -4.80 -7.27
N SER A 175 -2.14 -5.64 -7.46
CA SER A 175 -2.29 -6.93 -6.77
C SER A 175 -1.16 -7.89 -7.10
N ALA A 176 -0.81 -8.04 -8.37
CA ALA A 176 0.30 -8.89 -8.81
C ALA A 176 1.64 -8.44 -8.19
N LEU A 177 1.92 -7.12 -8.21
CA LEU A 177 3.12 -6.56 -7.60
C LEU A 177 3.13 -6.71 -6.08
N LEU A 178 1.98 -6.56 -5.41
CA LEU A 178 1.85 -6.76 -3.97
C LEU A 178 2.15 -8.23 -3.62
N ILE A 179 1.59 -9.19 -4.33
CA ILE A 179 1.86 -10.62 -4.14
C ILE A 179 3.35 -10.89 -4.35
N TRP A 180 3.94 -10.36 -5.41
CA TRP A 180 5.38 -10.51 -5.67
C TRP A 180 6.24 -9.93 -4.55
N ARG A 181 5.88 -8.75 -4.01
CA ARG A 181 6.58 -8.14 -2.85
C ARG A 181 6.42 -8.96 -1.56
N HIS A 182 5.43 -9.85 -1.49
CA HIS A 182 5.20 -10.76 -0.37
C HIS A 182 5.85 -12.14 -0.53
N ARG A 183 6.65 -12.39 -1.57
CA ARG A 183 7.26 -13.71 -1.84
C ARG A 183 7.96 -14.32 -0.62
N SER A 184 8.72 -13.53 0.14
CA SER A 184 9.39 -14.00 1.36
C SER A 184 8.41 -14.34 2.48
N ASN A 185 7.26 -13.64 2.56
CA ASN A 185 6.20 -13.96 3.52
C ASN A 185 5.47 -15.24 3.11
N ILE A 186 5.23 -15.45 1.82
CA ILE A 186 4.62 -16.69 1.30
C ILE A 186 5.47 -17.88 1.71
N THR A 187 6.78 -17.84 1.49
CA THR A 187 7.69 -18.90 1.94
C THR A 187 7.63 -19.11 3.45
N LYS A 188 7.59 -18.03 4.24
CA LYS A 188 7.50 -18.13 5.71
C LYS A 188 6.15 -18.69 6.17
N LEU A 189 5.05 -18.34 5.51
CA LEU A 189 3.71 -18.88 5.81
C LEU A 189 3.66 -20.38 5.54
N LEU A 190 4.18 -20.81 4.39
CA LEU A 190 4.25 -22.23 4.02
C LEU A 190 5.11 -23.06 5.00
N ASN A 191 6.21 -22.47 5.49
CA ASN A 191 7.12 -23.11 6.44
C ASN A 191 6.69 -22.92 7.91
N GLY A 192 5.56 -22.26 8.21
CA GLY A 192 5.10 -22.02 9.58
C GLY A 192 5.98 -21.04 10.39
N THR A 193 6.87 -20.29 9.72
CA THR A 193 7.85 -19.39 10.37
C THR A 193 7.47 -17.91 10.27
N GLU A 194 6.30 -17.59 9.71
CA GLU A 194 5.82 -16.21 9.61
C GLU A 194 5.47 -15.65 11.00
N SER A 195 5.87 -14.40 11.26
CA SER A 195 5.62 -13.75 12.55
C SER A 195 4.18 -13.26 12.66
N LYS A 196 3.53 -13.55 13.77
CA LYS A 196 2.18 -13.06 14.08
C LYS A 196 2.19 -11.57 14.43
N LEU A 197 1.06 -10.89 14.20
CA LEU A 197 0.85 -9.51 14.64
C LEU A 197 1.06 -9.39 16.14
N GLY A 198 1.80 -8.36 16.57
CA GLY A 198 2.11 -8.10 17.97
C GLY A 198 3.28 -8.92 18.55
N SER A 199 3.92 -9.80 17.77
CA SER A 199 5.17 -10.43 18.21
C SER A 199 6.31 -9.42 18.24
N LYS A 200 7.06 -9.34 19.34
CA LYS A 200 8.27 -8.50 19.46
C LYS A 200 9.35 -8.99 18.47
N ALA A 201 10.15 -8.08 17.95
CA ALA A 201 11.32 -8.45 17.19
C ALA A 201 12.23 -9.32 18.07
N ARG A 202 12.64 -10.50 17.59
CA ARG A 202 13.75 -11.22 18.21
C ARG A 202 14.98 -10.33 18.05
N LYS A 203 15.58 -9.91 19.17
CA LYS A 203 16.92 -9.31 19.13
C LYS A 203 17.85 -10.37 18.57
N ALA A 204 18.52 -10.04 17.47
CA ALA A 204 19.61 -10.85 16.94
C ALA A 204 20.80 -10.82 17.91
#